data_8fb7b6233247253933d05cf8ecf05cf2
#
_entry.id   8fb7b6233247253933d05cf8ecf05cf2
#
_cell.length_a   1.000
_cell.length_b   1.000
_cell.length_c   1.000
_cell.angle_alpha   90.00
_cell.angle_beta   90.00
_cell.angle_gamma   90.00
#
_symmetry.space_group_name_H-M   'P 1'
#
loop_
_entity.id
_entity.type
_entity.pdbx_description
1 polymer ?
#
loop_
_entity_poly.entity_id
_entity_poly.type
_entity_poly.pdbx_seq_one_letter_code
_entity_poly.pdbx_strand_id
1 'polypeptide(L)'
;MTTLLDLHVGHGLEIGPLDRPIAVRPESDVSYLDVSDRAKLQAHYGPDDNVDVDKIPELDFWLEHDDGFRSLEDACSSGAPFDWVLASHVIEHIPDVVGWLRHLWQVTGEDAELALSVPDRRFCFDVHRPATTVGQALEAHDRGDQTPSPRAVFDAHRGAVDVPAARAWAGDVPDASARSHTWHYTLEMLERCRRGDYVDSHVWLWTPREFVAFIDDLCHLGLVDFVVDRMLPTAHNDLEFHVVLARLPAGMGEDTRDAHRERVHGAVLAGLPPERTISTPEPAPDPDPVELLQAQLVEAQRQRDQARRRVRRLQTQLNDAGPGPGASPGVLSRLSARLRRGGR
;
A
#
# COMPACT_ATOMS: atom_id res chain seq x y z
N MET A 1 5.52 13.25 10.49
CA MET A 1 6.24 13.64 9.26
C MET A 1 6.62 15.12 9.24
N THR A 2 5.72 16.06 9.46
CA THR A 2 6.00 17.52 9.47
C THR A 2 7.07 18.00 10.47
N THR A 3 7.47 17.18 11.43
CA THR A 3 8.61 17.48 12.33
C THR A 3 9.97 17.09 11.76
N LEU A 4 9.99 16.33 10.66
CA LEU A 4 11.21 15.86 10.01
C LEU A 4 11.60 16.72 8.81
N LEU A 5 10.63 17.39 8.19
CA LEU A 5 10.81 18.18 6.98
C LEU A 5 10.13 19.54 7.13
N ASP A 6 10.80 20.63 6.72
CA ASP A 6 10.19 21.96 6.67
C ASP A 6 9.46 22.16 5.33
N LEU A 7 8.14 21.99 5.36
CA LEU A 7 7.29 22.09 4.17
C LEU A 7 7.04 23.55 3.70
N HIS A 8 7.59 24.54 4.40
CA HIS A 8 7.41 25.95 4.07
C HIS A 8 8.61 26.55 3.32
N VAL A 9 9.66 25.76 3.10
CA VAL A 9 10.88 26.20 2.41
C VAL A 9 11.03 25.46 1.09
N GLY A 10 11.19 26.22 0.00
CA GLY A 10 11.36 25.67 -1.34
C GLY A 10 10.08 25.15 -1.96
N HIS A 11 10.21 24.54 -3.15
CA HIS A 11 9.13 23.95 -3.93
C HIS A 11 9.13 22.42 -3.78
N GLY A 12 8.02 21.86 -3.33
CA GLY A 12 7.91 20.42 -3.05
C GLY A 12 7.00 19.64 -3.98
N LEU A 13 7.13 18.31 -3.90
CA LEU A 13 6.26 17.35 -4.55
C LEU A 13 5.64 16.43 -3.51
N GLU A 14 4.32 16.41 -3.38
CA GLU A 14 3.61 15.40 -2.62
C GLU A 14 3.02 14.34 -3.55
N ILE A 15 3.37 13.08 -3.30
CA ILE A 15 2.94 11.92 -4.09
C ILE A 15 1.85 11.18 -3.36
N GLY A 16 0.72 10.93 -4.03
CA GLY A 16 -0.42 10.22 -3.47
C GLY A 16 -1.14 10.99 -2.35
N PRO A 17 -1.47 12.30 -2.51
CA PRO A 17 -2.11 13.08 -1.45
C PRO A 17 -3.51 12.56 -1.10
N LEU A 18 -4.18 11.91 -2.02
CA LEU A 18 -5.55 11.46 -1.97
C LEU A 18 -6.46 12.54 -1.36
N ASP A 19 -7.28 12.24 -0.33
CA ASP A 19 -8.18 13.18 0.35
C ASP A 19 -7.57 13.87 1.58
N ARG A 20 -6.28 13.60 1.87
CA ARG A 20 -5.58 14.09 3.08
C ARG A 20 -4.17 14.58 2.79
N PRO A 21 -3.99 15.59 1.92
CA PRO A 21 -2.68 16.16 1.65
C PRO A 21 -2.03 16.64 2.94
N ILE A 22 -0.74 16.37 3.10
CA ILE A 22 0.05 16.77 4.27
C ILE A 22 0.61 18.19 4.06
N ALA A 23 1.11 18.46 2.86
CA ALA A 23 1.51 19.80 2.45
C ALA A 23 0.29 20.49 1.80
N VAL A 24 -0.16 21.61 2.35
CA VAL A 24 -1.41 22.28 1.93
C VAL A 24 -1.10 23.66 1.36
N ARG A 25 -1.69 23.97 0.19
CA ARG A 25 -1.64 25.31 -0.42
C ARG A 25 -2.62 26.26 0.30
N PRO A 26 -2.30 27.53 0.49
CA PRO A 26 -1.08 28.24 0.07
C PRO A 26 0.07 28.22 1.10
N GLU A 27 -0.07 27.49 2.21
CA GLU A 27 0.91 27.45 3.30
C GLU A 27 2.23 26.83 2.86
N SER A 28 2.17 25.89 1.91
CA SER A 28 3.32 25.24 1.27
C SER A 28 3.29 25.49 -0.25
N ASP A 29 4.45 25.72 -0.83
CA ASP A 29 4.64 25.69 -2.28
C ASP A 29 4.82 24.23 -2.72
N VAL A 30 3.73 23.58 -3.09
CA VAL A 30 3.70 22.14 -3.37
C VAL A 30 2.99 21.84 -4.68
N SER A 31 3.55 20.91 -5.44
CA SER A 31 2.89 20.22 -6.54
C SER A 31 2.38 18.86 -6.09
N TYR A 32 1.23 18.42 -6.60
CA TYR A 32 0.65 17.12 -6.29
C TYR A 32 0.75 16.18 -7.49
N LEU A 33 1.21 14.95 -7.23
CA LEU A 33 1.27 13.88 -8.22
C LEU A 33 0.49 12.66 -7.71
N ASP A 34 -0.28 12.02 -8.59
CA ASP A 34 -0.91 10.74 -8.31
C ASP A 34 -0.83 9.80 -9.53
N VAL A 35 -1.33 8.57 -9.40
CA VAL A 35 -1.32 7.58 -10.48
C VAL A 35 -2.22 8.00 -11.64
N SER A 36 -3.39 8.59 -11.37
CA SER A 36 -4.40 9.02 -12.33
C SER A 36 -4.81 10.47 -12.09
N ASP A 37 -5.51 11.06 -13.05
CA ASP A 37 -6.11 12.37 -12.86
C ASP A 37 -7.20 12.37 -11.76
N ARG A 38 -7.52 13.55 -11.24
CA ARG A 38 -8.48 13.72 -10.14
C ARG A 38 -9.82 13.06 -10.41
N ALA A 39 -10.35 13.17 -11.62
CA ALA A 39 -11.68 12.62 -11.95
C ALA A 39 -11.68 11.08 -11.90
N LYS A 40 -10.61 10.45 -12.38
CA LYS A 40 -10.43 8.99 -12.30
C LYS A 40 -10.28 8.54 -10.86
N LEU A 41 -9.50 9.26 -10.03
CA LEU A 41 -9.37 8.98 -8.60
C LEU A 41 -10.71 9.09 -7.88
N GLN A 42 -11.48 10.16 -8.12
CA GLN A 42 -12.81 10.31 -7.54
C GLN A 42 -13.77 9.18 -7.95
N ALA A 43 -13.70 8.74 -9.20
CA ALA A 43 -14.51 7.61 -9.68
C ALA A 43 -14.07 6.28 -9.05
N HIS A 44 -12.77 6.08 -8.86
CA HIS A 44 -12.19 4.86 -8.28
C HIS A 44 -12.53 4.73 -6.79
N TYR A 45 -12.32 5.82 -6.03
CA TYR A 45 -12.52 5.83 -4.57
C TYR A 45 -13.95 6.18 -4.14
N GLY A 46 -14.82 6.59 -5.06
CA GLY A 46 -16.22 6.92 -4.74
C GLY A 46 -17.01 5.84 -3.99
N PRO A 47 -16.73 4.53 -4.19
CA PRO A 47 -17.37 3.46 -3.40
C PRO A 47 -16.77 3.25 -2.00
N ASP A 48 -15.66 3.89 -1.63
CA ASP A 48 -14.97 3.72 -0.35
C ASP A 48 -15.42 4.80 0.64
N ASP A 49 -16.16 4.41 1.67
CA ASP A 49 -16.68 5.31 2.71
C ASP A 49 -15.57 5.96 3.58
N ASN A 50 -14.30 5.50 3.47
CA ASN A 50 -13.18 6.06 4.20
C ASN A 50 -12.49 7.22 3.46
N VAL A 51 -12.80 7.44 2.19
CA VAL A 51 -12.22 8.48 1.33
C VAL A 51 -13.26 9.57 1.04
N ASP A 52 -12.95 10.79 1.40
CA ASP A 52 -13.75 11.96 1.04
C ASP A 52 -13.31 12.49 -0.33
N VAL A 53 -13.91 11.95 -1.40
CA VAL A 53 -13.50 12.23 -2.78
C VAL A 53 -13.57 13.71 -3.17
N ASP A 54 -14.36 14.51 -2.46
CA ASP A 54 -14.47 15.95 -2.71
C ASP A 54 -13.21 16.71 -2.23
N LYS A 55 -12.47 16.12 -1.27
CA LYS A 55 -11.22 16.68 -0.74
C LYS A 55 -9.98 16.32 -1.52
N ILE A 56 -10.07 15.42 -2.51
CA ILE A 56 -8.94 15.14 -3.41
C ILE A 56 -8.54 16.46 -4.09
N PRO A 57 -7.29 16.93 -3.92
CA PRO A 57 -6.87 18.21 -4.47
C PRO A 57 -6.79 18.19 -6.00
N GLU A 58 -6.71 19.37 -6.61
CA GLU A 58 -6.32 19.45 -8.02
C GLU A 58 -4.85 19.01 -8.14
N LEU A 59 -4.63 18.02 -9.03
CA LEU A 59 -3.32 17.46 -9.29
C LEU A 59 -2.57 18.27 -10.34
N ASP A 60 -1.27 18.44 -10.16
CA ASP A 60 -0.40 19.06 -11.16
C ASP A 60 0.17 18.04 -12.13
N PHE A 61 0.34 16.79 -11.65
CA PHE A 61 0.92 15.69 -12.40
C PHE A 61 0.19 14.38 -12.15
N TRP A 62 0.15 13.51 -13.17
CA TRP A 62 -0.31 12.12 -13.03
C TRP A 62 0.42 11.22 -14.01
N LEU A 63 0.46 9.92 -13.69
CA LEU A 63 1.25 8.94 -14.44
C LEU A 63 0.45 8.31 -15.59
N GLU A 64 -0.85 8.07 -15.40
CA GLU A 64 -1.73 7.41 -16.36
C GLU A 64 -2.30 8.41 -17.38
N HIS A 65 -2.00 8.21 -18.65
CA HIS A 65 -2.54 8.98 -19.77
C HIS A 65 -3.28 8.06 -20.74
N ASP A 66 -4.05 8.62 -21.68
CA ASP A 66 -4.83 7.86 -22.67
C ASP A 66 -3.93 7.01 -23.58
N ASP A 67 -2.67 7.40 -23.76
CA ASP A 67 -1.65 6.73 -24.55
C ASP A 67 -0.71 5.80 -23.75
N GLY A 68 -0.94 5.65 -22.43
CA GLY A 68 -0.18 4.79 -21.55
C GLY A 68 0.35 5.48 -20.29
N PHE A 69 1.15 4.76 -19.53
CA PHE A 69 1.81 5.28 -18.34
C PHE A 69 3.10 6.02 -18.69
N ARG A 70 3.34 7.16 -18.05
CA ARG A 70 4.60 7.89 -18.07
C ARG A 70 5.44 7.54 -16.84
N SER A 71 6.75 7.66 -16.98
CA SER A 71 7.64 7.64 -15.83
C SER A 71 7.36 8.86 -14.92
N LEU A 72 7.69 8.75 -13.63
CA LEU A 72 7.60 9.88 -12.71
C LEU A 72 8.43 11.07 -13.20
N GLU A 73 9.64 10.80 -13.70
CA GLU A 73 10.53 11.81 -14.28
C GLU A 73 9.86 12.56 -15.44
N ASP A 74 9.28 11.85 -16.40
CA ASP A 74 8.60 12.48 -17.55
C ASP A 74 7.38 13.28 -17.10
N ALA A 75 6.57 12.74 -16.18
CA ALA A 75 5.35 13.39 -15.69
C ALA A 75 5.66 14.70 -14.96
N CYS A 76 6.72 14.73 -14.15
CA CYS A 76 7.09 15.87 -13.30
C CYS A 76 8.10 16.83 -13.94
N SER A 77 8.57 16.55 -15.16
CA SER A 77 9.66 17.31 -15.80
C SER A 77 9.43 18.83 -15.86
N SER A 78 8.18 19.27 -15.97
CA SER A 78 7.84 20.70 -16.03
C SER A 78 7.89 21.42 -14.68
N GLY A 79 7.85 20.69 -13.54
CA GLY A 79 7.92 21.25 -12.19
C GLY A 79 9.27 21.04 -11.52
N ALA A 80 10.10 20.14 -12.05
CA ALA A 80 11.44 19.85 -11.51
C ALA A 80 12.42 21.03 -11.68
N PRO A 81 13.45 21.17 -10.82
CA PRO A 81 13.73 20.30 -9.67
C PRO A 81 12.89 20.66 -8.44
N PHE A 82 12.57 19.65 -7.62
CA PHE A 82 11.92 19.83 -6.33
C PHE A 82 12.93 19.87 -5.20
N ASP A 83 12.69 20.73 -4.20
CA ASP A 83 13.54 20.87 -3.02
C ASP A 83 13.25 19.78 -1.99
N TRP A 84 12.03 19.27 -2.00
CA TRP A 84 11.63 18.14 -1.17
C TRP A 84 10.53 17.30 -1.83
N VAL A 85 10.48 16.04 -1.44
CA VAL A 85 9.40 15.11 -1.82
C VAL A 85 8.78 14.53 -0.57
N LEU A 86 7.47 14.37 -0.59
CA LEU A 86 6.69 13.75 0.46
C LEU A 86 5.83 12.63 -0.12
N ALA A 87 5.89 11.44 0.50
CA ALA A 87 5.04 10.32 0.12
C ALA A 87 4.63 9.53 1.37
N SER A 88 3.33 9.42 1.60
CA SER A 88 2.78 8.71 2.74
C SER A 88 2.01 7.48 2.26
N HIS A 89 2.41 6.28 2.69
CA HIS A 89 1.81 5.03 2.25
C HIS A 89 1.81 4.87 0.72
N VAL A 90 2.96 5.12 0.10
CA VAL A 90 3.17 5.00 -1.35
C VAL A 90 4.25 3.98 -1.68
N ILE A 91 5.42 4.05 -1.03
CA ILE A 91 6.58 3.25 -1.40
C ILE A 91 6.31 1.75 -1.34
N GLU A 92 5.47 1.30 -0.43
CA GLU A 92 5.08 -0.12 -0.28
C GLU A 92 4.26 -0.66 -1.45
N HIS A 93 3.62 0.22 -2.23
CA HIS A 93 2.80 -0.12 -3.39
C HIS A 93 3.56 -0.07 -4.71
N ILE A 94 4.76 0.55 -4.74
CA ILE A 94 5.52 0.77 -5.97
C ILE A 94 6.09 -0.56 -6.51
N PRO A 95 5.74 -1.00 -7.73
CA PRO A 95 6.19 -2.29 -8.25
C PRO A 95 7.71 -2.41 -8.40
N ASP A 96 8.36 -1.37 -8.94
CA ASP A 96 9.81 -1.22 -9.05
C ASP A 96 10.30 -0.07 -8.16
N VAL A 97 10.60 -0.38 -6.90
CA VAL A 97 11.06 0.61 -5.92
C VAL A 97 12.44 1.21 -6.28
N VAL A 98 13.30 0.45 -6.93
CA VAL A 98 14.62 0.94 -7.37
C VAL A 98 14.45 1.97 -8.48
N GLY A 99 13.66 1.66 -9.51
CA GLY A 99 13.34 2.57 -10.59
C GLY A 99 12.66 3.84 -10.09
N TRP A 100 11.72 3.70 -9.14
CA TRP A 100 11.02 4.84 -8.53
C TRP A 100 11.98 5.78 -7.78
N LEU A 101 12.89 5.25 -6.95
CA LEU A 101 13.91 6.04 -6.26
C LEU A 101 14.86 6.75 -7.26
N ARG A 102 15.22 6.08 -8.35
CA ARG A 102 16.05 6.69 -9.41
C ARG A 102 15.33 7.84 -10.12
N HIS A 103 14.04 7.70 -10.42
CA HIS A 103 13.24 8.79 -11.00
C HIS A 103 13.12 9.96 -10.03
N LEU A 104 12.93 9.70 -8.72
CA LEU A 104 12.93 10.76 -7.71
C LEU A 104 14.27 11.51 -7.65
N TRP A 105 15.37 10.77 -7.80
CA TRP A 105 16.69 11.40 -7.86
C TRP A 105 16.82 12.37 -9.06
N GLN A 106 16.23 12.06 -10.20
CA GLN A 106 16.27 12.89 -11.41
C GLN A 106 15.45 14.19 -11.29
N VAL A 107 14.34 14.14 -10.56
CA VAL A 107 13.43 15.28 -10.43
C VAL A 107 13.68 16.16 -9.21
N THR A 108 14.64 15.80 -8.36
CA THR A 108 14.96 16.53 -7.13
C THR A 108 16.25 17.32 -7.24
N GLY A 109 16.35 18.44 -6.51
CA GLY A 109 17.57 19.26 -6.38
C GLY A 109 18.71 18.56 -5.61
N GLU A 110 19.92 19.13 -5.63
CA GLU A 110 21.11 18.51 -5.01
C GLU A 110 20.97 18.30 -3.49
N ASP A 111 20.34 19.25 -2.80
CA ASP A 111 20.12 19.20 -1.35
C ASP A 111 18.71 18.71 -0.97
N ALA A 112 18.00 18.10 -1.92
CA ALA A 112 16.62 17.68 -1.70
C ALA A 112 16.50 16.51 -0.71
N GLU A 113 15.42 16.54 0.04
CA GLU A 113 15.05 15.52 1.03
C GLU A 113 13.77 14.80 0.62
N LEU A 114 13.75 13.47 0.79
CA LEU A 114 12.55 12.64 0.58
C LEU A 114 12.00 12.21 1.94
N ALA A 115 10.85 12.71 2.33
CA ALA A 115 10.15 12.30 3.54
C ALA A 115 9.09 11.24 3.22
N LEU A 116 9.21 10.08 3.84
CA LEU A 116 8.31 8.95 3.63
C LEU A 116 7.65 8.55 4.95
N SER A 117 6.34 8.24 4.91
CA SER A 117 5.67 7.44 5.93
C SER A 117 5.51 6.04 5.40
N VAL A 118 5.99 5.05 6.15
CA VAL A 118 6.08 3.66 5.72
C VAL A 118 5.41 2.77 6.76
N PRO A 119 4.50 1.87 6.37
CA PRO A 119 3.91 0.90 7.28
C PRO A 119 4.98 0.02 7.93
N ASP A 120 4.93 -0.08 9.24
CA ASP A 120 5.72 -1.05 9.97
C ASP A 120 4.99 -2.40 9.93
N ARG A 121 5.56 -3.36 9.19
CA ARG A 121 4.93 -4.67 9.02
C ARG A 121 4.54 -5.38 10.31
N ARG A 122 5.16 -4.99 11.45
CA ARG A 122 4.84 -5.58 12.77
C ARG A 122 3.50 -5.12 13.32
N PHE A 123 2.98 -3.97 12.89
CA PHE A 123 1.83 -3.31 13.51
C PHE A 123 0.68 -3.05 12.55
N CYS A 124 0.71 -3.68 11.36
CA CYS A 124 -0.35 -3.61 10.37
C CYS A 124 -0.81 -5.02 9.95
N PHE A 125 -1.71 -5.10 8.99
CA PHE A 125 -2.25 -6.36 8.48
C PHE A 125 -1.21 -7.32 7.87
N ASP A 126 0.02 -6.84 7.65
CA ASP A 126 1.14 -7.63 7.11
C ASP A 126 1.97 -8.36 8.18
N VAL A 127 1.55 -8.33 9.42
CA VAL A 127 2.32 -8.80 10.60
C VAL A 127 2.91 -10.21 10.48
N HIS A 128 2.29 -11.08 9.69
CA HIS A 128 2.78 -12.45 9.45
C HIS A 128 3.59 -12.61 8.16
N ARG A 129 3.75 -11.54 7.40
CA ARG A 129 4.54 -11.60 6.16
C ARG A 129 6.02 -11.36 6.46
N PRO A 130 6.93 -12.06 5.77
CA PRO A 130 8.35 -11.81 5.92
C PRO A 130 8.72 -10.42 5.40
N ALA A 131 9.83 -9.88 5.90
CA ALA A 131 10.42 -8.66 5.35
C ALA A 131 10.79 -8.84 3.89
N THR A 132 10.75 -7.73 3.15
CA THR A 132 11.26 -7.66 1.79
C THR A 132 12.79 -7.85 1.77
N THR A 133 13.28 -8.59 0.80
CA THR A 133 14.71 -8.75 0.54
C THR A 133 15.15 -7.85 -0.62
N VAL A 134 16.41 -7.43 -0.60
CA VAL A 134 17.02 -6.70 -1.73
C VAL A 134 16.96 -7.52 -3.02
N GLY A 135 17.12 -8.85 -2.93
CA GLY A 135 16.98 -9.73 -4.10
C GLY A 135 15.63 -9.64 -4.79
N GLN A 136 14.54 -9.42 -4.04
CA GLN A 136 13.21 -9.19 -4.63
C GLN A 136 13.13 -7.84 -5.35
N ALA A 137 13.77 -6.79 -4.81
CA ALA A 137 13.82 -5.49 -5.45
C ALA A 137 14.66 -5.51 -6.73
N LEU A 138 15.81 -6.22 -6.72
CA LEU A 138 16.63 -6.45 -7.91
C LEU A 138 15.82 -7.17 -9.01
N GLU A 139 15.13 -8.25 -8.64
CA GLU A 139 14.32 -9.01 -9.60
C GLU A 139 13.21 -8.16 -10.22
N ALA A 140 12.53 -7.32 -9.44
CA ALA A 140 11.49 -6.41 -9.92
C ALA A 140 12.07 -5.35 -10.85
N HIS A 141 13.22 -4.76 -10.48
CA HIS A 141 13.92 -3.77 -11.29
C HIS A 141 14.42 -4.33 -12.62
N ASP A 142 15.06 -5.50 -12.60
CA ASP A 142 15.57 -6.17 -13.81
C ASP A 142 14.44 -6.54 -14.79
N ARG A 143 13.24 -6.83 -14.28
CA ARG A 143 12.05 -7.05 -15.10
C ARG A 143 11.38 -5.76 -15.58
N GLY A 144 11.66 -4.63 -14.95
CA GLY A 144 10.94 -3.37 -15.18
C GLY A 144 9.47 -3.47 -14.80
N ASP A 145 9.18 -4.00 -13.61
CA ASP A 145 7.80 -4.24 -13.16
C ASP A 145 6.99 -2.93 -13.12
N GLN A 146 5.91 -2.86 -13.89
CA GLN A 146 4.98 -1.73 -13.93
C GLN A 146 3.75 -1.95 -13.04
N THR A 147 3.49 -3.20 -12.66
CA THR A 147 2.39 -3.61 -11.76
C THR A 147 2.92 -4.62 -10.75
N PRO A 148 2.26 -4.76 -9.58
CA PRO A 148 2.63 -5.78 -8.61
C PRO A 148 2.71 -7.17 -9.24
N SER A 149 3.80 -7.89 -8.98
CA SER A 149 3.99 -9.24 -9.53
C SER A 149 2.96 -10.23 -8.94
N PRO A 150 2.68 -11.36 -9.64
CA PRO A 150 1.79 -12.40 -9.11
C PRO A 150 2.19 -12.91 -7.72
N ARG A 151 3.49 -12.92 -7.40
CA ARG A 151 4.01 -13.22 -6.06
C ARG A 151 3.54 -12.18 -5.06
N ALA A 152 3.78 -10.89 -5.34
CA ALA A 152 3.41 -9.80 -4.44
C ALA A 152 1.90 -9.77 -4.17
N VAL A 153 1.08 -9.91 -5.21
CA VAL A 153 -0.39 -9.99 -5.10
C VAL A 153 -0.81 -11.18 -4.24
N PHE A 154 -0.25 -12.37 -4.50
CA PHE A 154 -0.58 -13.56 -3.71
C PHE A 154 -0.19 -13.38 -2.24
N ASP A 155 1.05 -12.95 -1.97
CA ASP A 155 1.57 -12.78 -0.62
C ASP A 155 0.78 -11.72 0.16
N ALA A 156 0.39 -10.60 -0.48
CA ALA A 156 -0.41 -9.55 0.12
C ALA A 156 -1.81 -10.07 0.51
N HIS A 157 -2.55 -10.57 -0.46
CA HIS A 157 -3.94 -10.97 -0.20
C HIS A 157 -4.05 -12.26 0.62
N ARG A 158 -3.08 -13.17 0.51
CA ARG A 158 -3.09 -14.40 1.31
C ARG A 158 -2.46 -14.21 2.68
N GLY A 159 -1.52 -13.28 2.82
CA GLY A 159 -0.81 -12.99 4.07
C GLY A 159 -1.57 -12.11 5.05
N ALA A 160 -2.49 -11.28 4.57
CA ALA A 160 -3.18 -10.29 5.39
C ALA A 160 -4.03 -10.89 6.51
N VAL A 161 -3.94 -10.27 7.70
CA VAL A 161 -4.82 -10.52 8.85
C VAL A 161 -5.38 -9.20 9.35
N ASP A 162 -6.62 -9.19 9.85
CA ASP A 162 -7.22 -7.98 10.41
C ASP A 162 -6.74 -7.76 11.84
N VAL A 163 -5.82 -6.81 12.03
CA VAL A 163 -5.28 -6.46 13.33
C VAL A 163 -5.09 -4.94 13.46
N PRO A 164 -5.82 -4.27 14.35
CA PRO A 164 -5.56 -2.88 14.71
C PRO A 164 -4.16 -2.73 15.34
N ALA A 165 -3.46 -1.64 15.03
CA ALA A 165 -2.10 -1.37 15.53
C ALA A 165 -2.00 -1.51 17.04
N ALA A 166 -2.96 -0.97 17.81
CA ALA A 166 -2.97 -1.06 19.27
C ALA A 166 -3.00 -2.52 19.78
N ARG A 167 -3.68 -3.43 19.08
CA ARG A 167 -3.68 -4.86 19.43
C ARG A 167 -2.33 -5.50 19.11
N ALA A 168 -1.76 -5.19 17.95
CA ALA A 168 -0.43 -5.68 17.58
C ALA A 168 0.63 -5.20 18.58
N TRP A 169 0.55 -3.94 19.03
CA TRP A 169 1.42 -3.40 20.09
C TRP A 169 1.26 -4.12 21.44
N ALA A 170 0.05 -4.56 21.77
CA ALA A 170 -0.23 -5.35 22.97
C ALA A 170 0.23 -6.82 22.87
N GLY A 171 0.68 -7.26 21.67
CA GLY A 171 1.01 -8.67 21.39
C GLY A 171 -0.22 -9.54 21.13
N ASP A 172 -1.39 -8.93 21.00
CA ASP A 172 -2.66 -9.61 20.67
C ASP A 172 -2.85 -9.65 19.15
N VAL A 173 -2.04 -10.47 18.49
CA VAL A 173 -2.05 -10.68 17.05
C VAL A 173 -2.87 -11.92 16.74
N PRO A 174 -3.83 -11.86 15.79
CA PRO A 174 -4.56 -13.04 15.35
C PRO A 174 -3.61 -14.12 14.81
N ASP A 175 -3.96 -15.37 14.96
CA ASP A 175 -3.21 -16.47 14.37
C ASP A 175 -3.08 -16.33 12.86
N ALA A 176 -1.94 -16.80 12.31
CA ALA A 176 -1.67 -16.72 10.89
C ALA A 176 -2.71 -17.44 10.00
N SER A 177 -3.56 -18.27 10.53
CA SER A 177 -4.70 -18.87 9.81
C SER A 177 -5.93 -17.97 9.72
N ALA A 178 -6.04 -16.94 10.59
CA ALA A 178 -7.14 -15.96 10.63
C ALA A 178 -7.02 -14.92 9.51
N ARG A 179 -7.01 -15.39 8.26
CA ARG A 179 -6.79 -14.56 7.07
C ARG A 179 -7.97 -13.61 6.82
N SER A 180 -7.67 -12.35 6.47
CA SER A 180 -8.66 -11.35 6.09
C SER A 180 -9.39 -11.71 4.81
N HIS A 181 -8.73 -12.43 3.90
CA HIS A 181 -9.27 -12.78 2.59
C HIS A 181 -9.47 -14.27 2.40
N THR A 182 -10.60 -14.63 1.73
CA THR A 182 -10.89 -16.02 1.36
C THR A 182 -9.98 -16.49 0.23
N TRP A 183 -9.83 -17.82 0.07
CA TRP A 183 -9.14 -18.38 -1.09
C TRP A 183 -9.74 -17.93 -2.42
N HIS A 184 -11.08 -17.83 -2.51
CA HIS A 184 -11.75 -17.38 -3.72
C HIS A 184 -11.33 -15.97 -4.10
N TYR A 185 -11.35 -15.03 -3.14
CA TYR A 185 -10.91 -13.67 -3.36
C TYR A 185 -9.42 -13.60 -3.77
N THR A 186 -8.53 -14.31 -3.06
CA THR A 186 -7.10 -14.33 -3.40
C THR A 186 -6.84 -14.85 -4.83
N LEU A 187 -7.56 -15.91 -5.24
CA LEU A 187 -7.44 -16.45 -6.59
C LEU A 187 -7.99 -15.48 -7.65
N GLU A 188 -9.07 -14.78 -7.37
CA GLU A 188 -9.62 -13.75 -8.25
C GLU A 188 -8.62 -12.60 -8.46
N MET A 189 -8.00 -12.10 -7.39
CA MET A 189 -6.96 -11.06 -7.48
C MET A 189 -5.75 -11.53 -8.28
N LEU A 190 -5.32 -12.77 -8.06
CA LEU A 190 -4.21 -13.36 -8.81
C LEU A 190 -4.55 -13.51 -10.31
N GLU A 191 -5.77 -13.89 -10.66
CA GLU A 191 -6.25 -13.96 -12.04
C GLU A 191 -6.30 -12.58 -12.70
N ARG A 192 -6.75 -11.54 -12.00
CA ARG A 192 -6.73 -10.16 -12.46
C ARG A 192 -5.29 -9.71 -12.76
N CYS A 193 -4.38 -9.91 -11.82
CA CYS A 193 -2.96 -9.61 -11.98
C CYS A 193 -2.36 -10.32 -13.22
N ARG A 194 -2.66 -11.61 -13.44
CA ARG A 194 -2.18 -12.37 -14.60
C ARG A 194 -2.73 -11.88 -15.94
N ARG A 195 -3.88 -11.22 -15.96
CA ARG A 195 -4.43 -10.56 -17.15
C ARG A 195 -3.80 -9.19 -17.42
N GLY A 196 -2.93 -8.71 -16.52
CA GLY A 196 -2.30 -7.40 -16.61
C GLY A 196 -3.07 -6.27 -15.91
N ASP A 197 -4.14 -6.59 -15.16
CA ASP A 197 -4.81 -5.58 -14.34
C ASP A 197 -3.88 -5.15 -13.20
N TYR A 198 -3.89 -3.86 -12.86
CA TYR A 198 -3.30 -3.41 -11.60
C TYR A 198 -4.13 -3.96 -10.44
N VAL A 199 -3.46 -4.60 -9.50
CA VAL A 199 -4.05 -5.10 -8.26
C VAL A 199 -3.28 -4.49 -7.09
N ASP A 200 -3.93 -3.57 -6.40
CA ASP A 200 -3.33 -2.90 -5.25
C ASP A 200 -2.85 -3.88 -4.20
N SER A 201 -1.59 -3.74 -3.80
CA SER A 201 -0.92 -4.69 -2.90
C SER A 201 0.29 -4.05 -2.26
N HIS A 202 0.52 -4.32 -0.99
CA HIS A 202 1.83 -4.06 -0.40
C HIS A 202 2.86 -5.01 -1.03
N VAL A 203 3.70 -4.48 -1.91
CA VAL A 203 4.79 -5.23 -2.56
C VAL A 203 5.98 -5.37 -1.62
N TRP A 204 6.24 -4.31 -0.83
CA TRP A 204 7.39 -4.16 0.04
C TRP A 204 6.99 -4.00 1.50
N LEU A 205 7.80 -4.60 2.39
CA LEU A 205 7.50 -4.66 3.82
C LEU A 205 8.78 -4.53 4.63
N TRP A 206 8.75 -3.63 5.63
CA TRP A 206 9.91 -3.39 6.49
C TRP A 206 9.49 -3.10 7.94
N THR A 207 10.42 -3.33 8.84
CA THR A 207 10.53 -2.60 10.10
C THR A 207 11.46 -1.39 9.89
N PRO A 208 11.55 -0.43 10.82
CA PRO A 208 12.49 0.68 10.72
C PRO A 208 13.94 0.22 10.43
N ARG A 209 14.42 -0.82 11.11
CA ARG A 209 15.79 -1.33 10.92
C ARG A 209 15.97 -2.04 9.59
N GLU A 210 14.99 -2.82 9.17
CA GLU A 210 15.00 -3.50 7.87
C GLU A 210 14.98 -2.49 6.72
N PHE A 211 14.27 -1.35 6.87
CA PHE A 211 14.28 -0.29 5.89
C PHE A 211 15.65 0.38 5.74
N VAL A 212 16.33 0.68 6.87
CA VAL A 212 17.70 1.22 6.83
C VAL A 212 18.63 0.25 6.12
N ALA A 213 18.60 -1.04 6.48
CA ALA A 213 19.43 -2.06 5.85
C ALA A 213 19.12 -2.21 4.34
N PHE A 214 17.84 -2.13 3.96
CA PHE A 214 17.41 -2.20 2.56
C PHE A 214 17.97 -1.04 1.73
N ILE A 215 17.86 0.20 2.20
CA ILE A 215 18.43 1.37 1.51
C ILE A 215 19.97 1.30 1.51
N ASP A 216 20.57 0.83 2.61
CA ASP A 216 22.02 0.63 2.71
C ASP A 216 22.56 -0.30 1.62
N ASP A 217 21.94 -1.46 1.47
CA ASP A 217 22.30 -2.45 0.45
C ASP A 217 22.11 -1.89 -0.97
N LEU A 218 20.98 -1.23 -1.26
CA LEU A 218 20.74 -0.63 -2.58
C LEU A 218 21.76 0.46 -2.91
N CYS A 219 22.13 1.26 -1.93
CA CYS A 219 23.15 2.30 -2.08
C CYS A 219 24.54 1.68 -2.28
N HIS A 220 24.91 0.63 -1.54
CA HIS A 220 26.18 -0.10 -1.69
C HIS A 220 26.29 -0.76 -3.06
N LEU A 221 25.19 -1.28 -3.61
CA LEU A 221 25.12 -1.82 -4.96
C LEU A 221 25.19 -0.74 -6.06
N GLY A 222 25.19 0.56 -5.71
CA GLY A 222 25.16 1.66 -6.67
C GLY A 222 23.85 1.78 -7.45
N LEU A 223 22.77 1.22 -6.92
CA LEU A 223 21.45 1.26 -7.56
C LEU A 223 20.69 2.54 -7.24
N VAL A 224 20.91 3.11 -6.05
CA VAL A 224 20.31 4.37 -5.61
C VAL A 224 21.35 5.27 -4.98
N ASP A 225 21.14 6.59 -5.07
CA ASP A 225 22.01 7.61 -4.51
C ASP A 225 21.34 8.37 -3.35
N PHE A 226 20.72 7.60 -2.45
CA PHE A 226 20.07 8.07 -1.23
C PHE A 226 20.61 7.33 0.00
N VAL A 227 20.66 8.05 1.12
CA VAL A 227 20.94 7.48 2.45
C VAL A 227 19.79 7.82 3.40
N VAL A 228 19.54 6.97 4.37
CA VAL A 228 18.60 7.27 5.45
C VAL A 228 19.27 8.26 6.40
N ASP A 229 18.85 9.52 6.36
CA ASP A 229 19.45 10.61 7.16
C ASP A 229 18.82 10.72 8.54
N ARG A 230 17.49 10.68 8.61
CA ARG A 230 16.71 10.80 9.85
C ARG A 230 15.56 9.80 9.87
N MET A 231 15.19 9.33 11.05
CA MET A 231 14.06 8.42 11.21
C MET A 231 13.36 8.63 12.56
N LEU A 232 12.04 8.65 12.53
CA LEU A 232 11.19 8.51 13.70
C LEU A 232 10.63 7.08 13.70
N PRO A 233 10.99 6.25 14.70
CA PRO A 233 10.47 4.90 14.77
C PRO A 233 8.97 4.91 15.02
N THR A 234 8.31 3.81 14.73
CA THR A 234 6.87 3.62 14.94
C THR A 234 6.50 3.95 16.38
N ALA A 235 5.62 4.93 16.55
CA ALA A 235 5.15 5.35 17.87
C ALA A 235 4.23 4.29 18.49
N HIS A 236 4.12 4.28 19.82
CA HIS A 236 3.26 3.31 20.51
C HIS A 236 1.80 3.44 20.06
N ASN A 237 1.17 2.34 19.67
CA ASN A 237 -0.16 2.22 19.10
C ASN A 237 -0.30 2.79 17.68
N ASP A 238 0.79 3.17 17.03
CA ASP A 238 0.83 3.55 15.63
C ASP A 238 1.23 2.37 14.74
N LEU A 239 0.99 2.50 13.43
CA LEU A 239 1.29 1.45 12.46
C LEU A 239 2.42 1.81 11.49
N GLU A 240 2.94 3.05 11.54
CA GLU A 240 3.90 3.56 10.58
C GLU A 240 5.13 4.17 11.25
N PHE A 241 6.25 4.17 10.55
CA PHE A 241 7.42 4.97 10.87
C PHE A 241 7.65 6.03 9.82
N HIS A 242 8.36 7.09 10.20
CA HIS A 242 8.69 8.17 9.28
C HIS A 242 10.19 8.23 9.05
N VAL A 243 10.59 8.46 7.80
CA VAL A 243 11.99 8.47 7.40
C VAL A 243 12.24 9.60 6.42
N VAL A 244 13.42 10.21 6.53
CA VAL A 244 13.95 11.14 5.54
C VAL A 244 15.16 10.51 4.87
N LEU A 245 15.11 10.44 3.55
CA LEU A 245 16.24 10.08 2.71
C LEU A 245 16.88 11.38 2.21
N ALA A 246 18.20 11.49 2.37
CA ALA A 246 19.00 12.55 1.80
C ALA A 246 19.76 12.07 0.57
N ARG A 247 19.93 12.94 -0.41
CA ARG A 247 20.74 12.63 -1.60
C ARG A 247 22.21 12.52 -1.25
N LEU A 248 22.90 11.58 -1.88
CA LEU A 248 24.36 11.60 -1.89
C LEU A 248 24.85 12.62 -2.90
N PRO A 249 25.84 13.46 -2.54
CA PRO A 249 26.41 14.44 -3.45
C PRO A 249 26.95 13.80 -4.73
N ALA A 250 26.65 14.41 -5.86
CA ALA A 250 27.14 13.98 -7.15
C ALA A 250 28.67 14.00 -7.19
N GLY A 251 29.31 12.97 -7.77
CA GLY A 251 30.76 12.91 -7.94
C GLY A 251 31.54 12.53 -6.68
N MET A 252 30.88 12.12 -5.60
CA MET A 252 31.53 11.54 -4.41
C MET A 252 32.27 10.24 -4.82
N GLY A 253 33.57 10.16 -4.49
CA GLY A 253 34.34 8.93 -4.75
C GLY A 253 33.84 7.77 -3.90
N GLU A 254 33.97 6.53 -4.40
CA GLU A 254 33.41 5.30 -3.82
C GLU A 254 33.76 5.14 -2.34
N ASP A 255 35.05 5.22 -1.96
CA ASP A 255 35.49 5.13 -0.55
C ASP A 255 34.83 6.18 0.36
N THR A 256 34.68 7.42 -0.16
CA THR A 256 34.06 8.51 0.59
C THR A 256 32.55 8.30 0.74
N ARG A 257 31.91 7.78 -0.32
CA ARG A 257 30.50 7.41 -0.34
C ARG A 257 30.20 6.33 0.69
N ASP A 258 30.99 5.26 0.71
CA ASP A 258 30.82 4.18 1.67
C ASP A 258 31.03 4.65 3.11
N ALA A 259 32.09 5.40 3.39
CA ALA A 259 32.33 5.95 4.72
C ALA A 259 31.22 6.92 5.17
N HIS A 260 30.65 7.72 4.25
CA HIS A 260 29.51 8.60 4.55
C HIS A 260 28.26 7.78 4.87
N ARG A 261 27.90 6.83 4.01
CA ARG A 261 26.77 5.91 4.16
C ARG A 261 26.82 5.17 5.51
N GLU A 262 27.95 4.50 5.81
CA GLU A 262 28.13 3.77 7.06
C GLU A 262 27.98 4.66 8.30
N ARG A 263 28.54 5.87 8.25
CA ARG A 263 28.43 6.83 9.35
C ARG A 263 26.99 7.28 9.58
N VAL A 264 26.27 7.65 8.51
CA VAL A 264 24.90 8.16 8.60
C VAL A 264 23.95 7.03 9.05
N HIS A 265 23.96 5.90 8.38
CA HIS A 265 23.11 4.76 8.75
C HIS A 265 23.44 4.21 10.15
N GLY A 266 24.74 4.17 10.51
CA GLY A 266 25.15 3.79 11.86
C GLY A 266 24.58 4.70 12.94
N ALA A 267 24.53 6.01 12.71
CA ALA A 267 23.93 6.98 13.64
C ALA A 267 22.41 6.78 13.75
N VAL A 268 21.72 6.59 12.65
CA VAL A 268 20.27 6.29 12.65
C VAL A 268 19.98 5.00 13.40
N LEU A 269 20.69 3.91 13.10
CA LEU A 269 20.51 2.61 13.76
C LEU A 269 20.78 2.67 15.27
N ALA A 270 21.76 3.46 15.71
CA ALA A 270 22.06 3.67 17.12
C ALA A 270 20.95 4.42 17.86
N GLY A 271 20.21 5.30 17.17
CA GLY A 271 19.06 6.04 17.71
C GLY A 271 17.76 5.23 17.76
N LEU A 272 17.68 4.11 17.03
CA LEU A 272 16.47 3.29 17.01
C LEU A 272 16.36 2.41 18.26
N PRO A 273 15.14 2.26 18.84
CA PRO A 273 14.93 1.34 19.96
C PRO A 273 15.25 -0.10 19.54
N PRO A 274 15.54 -0.99 20.53
CA PRO A 274 15.62 -2.42 20.24
C PRO A 274 14.36 -2.93 19.55
N GLU A 275 14.53 -3.80 18.55
CA GLU A 275 13.37 -4.39 17.91
C GLU A 275 12.54 -5.21 18.89
N ARG A 276 11.26 -4.90 18.96
CA ARG A 276 10.29 -5.77 19.60
C ARG A 276 10.08 -6.99 18.70
N THR A 277 10.49 -8.15 19.19
CA THR A 277 10.02 -9.41 18.61
C THR A 277 8.57 -9.56 19.03
N ILE A 278 7.64 -9.49 18.09
CA ILE A 278 6.28 -9.97 18.33
C ILE A 278 6.45 -11.48 18.46
N SER A 279 6.43 -11.98 19.70
CA SER A 279 6.39 -13.41 19.93
C SER A 279 5.08 -13.89 19.30
N THR A 280 5.16 -14.61 18.21
CA THR A 280 4.03 -15.45 17.83
C THR A 280 3.73 -16.33 19.03
N PRO A 281 2.51 -16.31 19.59
CA PRO A 281 2.17 -17.25 20.62
C PRO A 281 2.53 -18.65 20.14
N GLU A 282 3.07 -19.46 21.02
CA GLU A 282 3.30 -20.88 20.72
C GLU A 282 2.05 -21.41 20.02
N PRO A 283 2.17 -22.11 18.88
CA PRO A 283 0.98 -22.58 18.18
C PRO A 283 0.10 -23.32 19.18
N ALA A 284 -1.12 -22.82 19.35
CA ALA A 284 -2.09 -23.52 20.17
C ALA A 284 -2.14 -24.98 19.70
N PRO A 285 -2.22 -25.95 20.61
CA PRO A 285 -2.33 -27.33 20.21
C PRO A 285 -3.43 -27.45 19.16
N ASP A 286 -3.15 -28.21 18.10
CA ASP A 286 -4.07 -28.38 16.98
C ASP A 286 -5.49 -28.57 17.52
N PRO A 287 -6.44 -27.73 17.15
CA PRO A 287 -7.80 -27.83 17.67
C PRO A 287 -8.34 -29.21 17.30
N ASP A 288 -9.08 -29.82 18.23
CA ASP A 288 -9.76 -31.10 17.98
C ASP A 288 -10.46 -31.02 16.60
N PRO A 289 -10.19 -31.95 15.69
CA PRO A 289 -10.80 -31.95 14.37
C PRO A 289 -12.34 -31.80 14.41
N VAL A 290 -12.99 -32.24 15.49
CA VAL A 290 -14.43 -32.08 15.70
C VAL A 290 -14.78 -30.62 16.02
N GLU A 291 -13.99 -29.93 16.86
CA GLU A 291 -14.18 -28.48 17.15
C GLU A 291 -13.94 -27.62 15.91
N LEU A 292 -12.93 -27.96 15.10
CA LEU A 292 -12.66 -27.27 13.84
C LEU A 292 -13.83 -27.41 12.85
N LEU A 293 -14.38 -28.61 12.71
CA LEU A 293 -15.55 -28.88 11.87
C LEU A 293 -16.80 -28.15 12.38
N GLN A 294 -16.98 -28.09 13.69
CA GLN A 294 -18.09 -27.36 14.30
C GLN A 294 -17.98 -25.87 14.06
N ALA A 295 -16.79 -25.27 14.22
CA ALA A 295 -16.52 -23.87 13.92
C ALA A 295 -16.76 -23.55 12.43
N GLN A 296 -16.30 -24.42 11.53
CA GLN A 296 -16.55 -24.28 10.09
C GLN A 296 -18.05 -24.37 9.74
N LEU A 297 -18.79 -25.27 10.41
CA LEU A 297 -20.23 -25.39 10.22
C LEU A 297 -20.97 -24.12 10.68
N VAL A 298 -20.61 -23.57 11.84
CA VAL A 298 -21.19 -22.33 12.36
C VAL A 298 -20.92 -21.15 11.41
N GLU A 299 -19.70 -21.05 10.90
CA GLU A 299 -19.35 -19.98 9.97
C GLU A 299 -20.08 -20.15 8.61
N ALA A 300 -20.16 -21.36 8.07
CA ALA A 300 -20.94 -21.64 6.87
C ALA A 300 -22.43 -21.33 7.04
N GLN A 301 -22.99 -21.59 8.22
CA GLN A 301 -24.36 -21.22 8.56
C GLN A 301 -24.54 -19.70 8.60
N ARG A 302 -23.60 -18.97 9.19
CA ARG A 302 -23.60 -17.51 9.27
C ARG A 302 -23.54 -16.86 7.87
N GLN A 303 -22.64 -17.35 7.01
CA GLN A 303 -22.51 -16.89 5.62
C GLN A 303 -23.78 -17.17 4.81
N ARG A 304 -24.37 -18.36 4.98
CA ARG A 304 -25.66 -18.69 4.35
C ARG A 304 -26.78 -17.75 4.79
N ASP A 305 -26.84 -17.40 6.06
CA ASP A 305 -27.88 -16.51 6.58
C ASP A 305 -27.67 -15.06 6.13
N GLN A 306 -26.41 -14.60 6.01
CA GLN A 306 -26.10 -13.31 5.39
C GLN A 306 -26.51 -13.29 3.91
N ALA A 307 -26.18 -14.32 3.15
CA ALA A 307 -26.58 -14.45 1.75
C ALA A 307 -28.11 -14.44 1.60
N ARG A 308 -28.84 -15.14 2.47
CA ARG A 308 -30.32 -15.12 2.50
C ARG A 308 -30.89 -13.73 2.80
N ARG A 309 -30.29 -12.99 3.73
CA ARG A 309 -30.69 -11.59 4.02
C ARG A 309 -30.43 -10.69 2.82
N ARG A 310 -29.29 -10.86 2.13
CA ARG A 310 -28.95 -10.10 0.92
C ARG A 310 -29.94 -10.40 -0.21
N VAL A 311 -30.28 -11.67 -0.45
CA VAL A 311 -31.30 -12.06 -1.44
C VAL A 311 -32.66 -11.46 -1.11
N ARG A 312 -33.09 -11.49 0.17
CA ARG A 312 -34.36 -10.86 0.56
C ARG A 312 -34.36 -9.35 0.31
N ARG A 313 -33.26 -8.63 0.63
CA ARG A 313 -33.13 -7.19 0.34
C ARG A 313 -33.24 -6.92 -1.16
N LEU A 314 -32.54 -7.66 -1.98
CA LEU A 314 -32.58 -7.53 -3.44
C LEU A 314 -33.99 -7.84 -3.98
N GLN A 315 -34.68 -8.84 -3.45
CA GLN A 315 -36.06 -9.15 -3.82
C GLN A 315 -37.04 -8.00 -3.44
N THR A 316 -36.87 -7.39 -2.26
CA THR A 316 -37.66 -6.22 -1.85
C THR A 316 -37.40 -5.05 -2.78
N GLN A 317 -36.15 -4.73 -3.06
CA GLN A 317 -35.78 -3.66 -4.01
C GLN A 317 -36.32 -3.89 -5.42
N LEU A 318 -36.31 -5.15 -5.89
CA LEU A 318 -36.86 -5.50 -7.20
C LEU A 318 -38.40 -5.35 -7.23
N ASN A 319 -39.08 -5.66 -6.13
CA ASN A 319 -40.53 -5.50 -6.00
C ASN A 319 -40.93 -4.02 -5.86
N ASP A 320 -40.12 -3.22 -5.17
CA ASP A 320 -40.35 -1.78 -4.96
C ASP A 320 -40.03 -0.96 -6.22
N ALA A 321 -39.11 -1.44 -7.06
CA ALA A 321 -38.72 -0.77 -8.32
C ALA A 321 -39.81 -0.79 -9.40
N GLY A 322 -40.88 -1.57 -9.25
CA GLY A 322 -42.00 -1.66 -10.19
C GLY A 322 -41.60 -2.09 -11.62
N PRO A 323 -42.53 -2.45 -12.49
CA PRO A 323 -42.21 -2.74 -13.89
C PRO A 323 -41.86 -1.43 -14.59
N GLY A 324 -40.58 -1.24 -14.97
CA GLY A 324 -40.15 -0.11 -15.78
C GLY A 324 -40.93 0.00 -17.09
N PRO A 325 -41.16 1.20 -17.64
CA PRO A 325 -41.94 1.40 -18.85
C PRO A 325 -41.25 0.70 -20.04
N GLY A 326 -41.79 -0.48 -20.42
CA GLY A 326 -41.29 -1.26 -21.58
C GLY A 326 -41.06 -2.77 -21.34
N ALA A 327 -41.26 -3.29 -20.15
CA ALA A 327 -41.08 -4.73 -19.89
C ALA A 327 -42.34 -5.53 -20.20
N SER A 328 -42.28 -6.41 -21.21
CA SER A 328 -43.34 -7.36 -21.52
C SER A 328 -43.58 -8.34 -20.38
N PRO A 329 -44.83 -8.69 -20.02
CA PRO A 329 -45.18 -9.50 -18.82
C PRO A 329 -44.61 -10.92 -18.78
N GLY A 330 -43.96 -11.39 -19.81
CA GLY A 330 -43.51 -12.78 -19.97
C GLY A 330 -42.10 -13.10 -19.36
N VAL A 331 -41.27 -12.12 -19.10
CA VAL A 331 -39.88 -12.35 -18.67
C VAL A 331 -39.76 -12.48 -17.14
N LEU A 332 -40.52 -11.72 -16.39
CA LEU A 332 -40.51 -11.75 -14.92
C LEU A 332 -41.15 -13.02 -14.35
N SER A 333 -42.11 -13.63 -15.05
CA SER A 333 -42.71 -14.90 -14.58
C SER A 333 -41.79 -16.10 -14.77
N ARG A 334 -40.83 -16.07 -15.70
CA ARG A 334 -39.86 -17.15 -15.93
C ARG A 334 -38.70 -17.11 -14.96
N LEU A 335 -38.28 -15.94 -14.51
CA LEU A 335 -37.22 -15.79 -13.49
C LEU A 335 -37.72 -16.19 -12.10
N SER A 336 -38.93 -15.82 -11.72
CA SER A 336 -39.53 -16.19 -10.42
C SER A 336 -39.83 -17.68 -10.30
N ALA A 337 -40.15 -18.39 -11.43
CA ALA A 337 -40.34 -19.83 -11.45
C ALA A 337 -39.04 -20.65 -11.33
N ARG A 338 -37.91 -20.10 -11.85
CA ARG A 338 -36.59 -20.75 -11.71
C ARG A 338 -36.02 -20.65 -10.28
N LEU A 339 -36.26 -19.52 -9.61
CA LEU A 339 -35.82 -19.30 -8.22
C LEU A 339 -36.58 -20.14 -7.20
N ARG A 340 -37.82 -20.55 -7.51
CA ARG A 340 -38.61 -21.44 -6.62
C ARG A 340 -38.25 -22.95 -6.75
N ARG A 341 -37.54 -23.37 -7.81
CA ARG A 341 -37.14 -24.77 -8.02
C ARG A 341 -35.71 -25.09 -7.54
N GLY A 342 -34.92 -24.10 -7.17
CA GLY A 342 -33.55 -24.27 -6.66
C GLY A 342 -33.41 -24.38 -5.14
N GLY A 343 -34.51 -24.51 -4.40
CA GLY A 343 -34.56 -24.49 -2.95
C GLY A 343 -35.08 -25.80 -2.32
N ARG A 344 -34.64 -26.95 -2.81
CA ARG A 344 -34.77 -28.23 -2.10
C ARG A 344 -33.42 -28.90 -1.97
#